data_fa6d4f2fc31b6544d6a7cd888cc45717
#
_entry.id   fa6d4f2fc31b6544d6a7cd888cc45717
#
_cell.length_a   1.000
_cell.length_b   1.000
_cell.length_c   1.000
_cell.angle_alpha   90.00
_cell.angle_beta   90.00
_cell.angle_gamma   90.00
#
_symmetry.space_group_name_H-M   'P 1'
#
loop_
_entity.id
_entity.type
_entity.pdbx_description
1 polymer ?
#
loop_
_entity_poly.entity_id
_entity_poly.type
_entity_poly.pdbx_seq_one_letter_code
_entity_poly.pdbx_strand_id
1 'polypeptide(L)'
;MAPRAYWKGYLKLSLVSCPIALYPASSSSERVSFNRINKKTGNRLKQQLVDAESGDVVEREDVGRGYEIGKAEYQMVEDAELEKIKIESSHTIDIDSFVPRAEIDDRYMDSPYYIAPTDKVGQEAFAVIRDTIRAKKMVALGRVVISRRERVIMLEAFENGLLGTTLHYAYEVRDAKPYFEEIPELKLPKEMTELAAHIVDSKAGHFEPAKFEDHYENALVEMLRAKQAGRAVQEPKEEATPARVVNLMDALRASIGADSKKKPAAASTKVRASAGKRKTGR
;
A
#
# COMPACT_ATOMS: atom_id res chain seq x y z
N MET A 1 6.25 -15.38 -15.75
CA MET A 1 4.86 -15.92 -15.76
C MET A 1 3.89 -14.76 -15.85
N ALA A 2 2.80 -14.87 -16.62
CA ALA A 2 1.75 -13.85 -16.61
C ALA A 2 1.10 -13.82 -15.20
N PRO A 3 0.83 -12.65 -14.62
CA PRO A 3 0.20 -12.56 -13.31
C PRO A 3 -1.17 -13.23 -13.32
N ARG A 4 -1.50 -13.95 -12.25
CA ARG A 4 -2.81 -14.60 -12.12
C ARG A 4 -3.87 -13.55 -11.78
N ALA A 5 -4.94 -13.51 -12.56
CA ALA A 5 -6.07 -12.63 -12.27
C ALA A 5 -6.71 -12.99 -10.93
N TYR A 6 -6.94 -11.99 -10.10
CA TYR A 6 -7.66 -12.12 -8.84
C TYR A 6 -9.18 -12.20 -9.04
N TRP A 7 -9.68 -11.43 -10.01
CA TRP A 7 -11.09 -11.40 -10.39
C TRP A 7 -11.21 -11.26 -11.92
N LYS A 8 -12.25 -11.85 -12.52
CA LYS A 8 -12.58 -11.74 -13.93
C LYS A 8 -14.06 -11.46 -14.10
N GLY A 9 -14.39 -10.61 -15.06
CA GLY A 9 -15.76 -10.24 -15.35
C GLY A 9 -15.83 -9.17 -16.44
N TYR A 10 -16.81 -8.30 -16.35
CA TYR A 10 -17.08 -7.28 -17.34
C TYR A 10 -17.02 -5.89 -16.73
N LEU A 11 -16.49 -4.92 -17.48
CA LEU A 11 -16.67 -3.50 -17.21
C LEU A 11 -17.79 -3.00 -18.09
N LYS A 12 -18.78 -2.34 -17.48
CA LYS A 12 -19.97 -1.86 -18.18
C LYS A 12 -20.14 -0.37 -17.98
N LEU A 13 -20.34 0.34 -19.09
CA LEU A 13 -20.75 1.73 -19.12
C LEU A 13 -22.01 1.83 -19.99
N SER A 14 -23.17 1.96 -19.37
CA SER A 14 -24.46 1.95 -20.03
C SER A 14 -24.65 0.68 -20.89
N LEU A 15 -24.72 0.78 -22.20
CA LEU A 15 -24.86 -0.35 -23.11
C LEU A 15 -23.53 -0.93 -23.61
N VAL A 16 -22.41 -0.27 -23.31
CA VAL A 16 -21.07 -0.75 -23.68
C VAL A 16 -20.53 -1.65 -22.59
N SER A 17 -20.11 -2.84 -22.95
CA SER A 17 -19.52 -3.81 -22.04
C SER A 17 -18.26 -4.44 -22.63
N CYS A 18 -17.23 -4.61 -21.84
CA CYS A 18 -16.01 -5.28 -22.25
C CYS A 18 -15.50 -6.24 -21.17
N PRO A 19 -14.97 -7.40 -21.54
CA PRO A 19 -14.42 -8.36 -20.59
C PRO A 19 -13.07 -7.88 -20.05
N ILE A 20 -12.95 -7.92 -18.73
CA ILE A 20 -11.78 -7.44 -18.00
C ILE A 20 -11.29 -8.44 -16.96
N ALA A 21 -10.06 -8.24 -16.49
CA ALA A 21 -9.51 -8.90 -15.33
C ALA A 21 -8.86 -7.88 -14.39
N LEU A 22 -8.98 -8.14 -13.09
CA LEU A 22 -8.34 -7.39 -12.01
C LEU A 22 -7.12 -8.16 -11.50
N TYR A 23 -6.03 -7.46 -11.35
CA TYR A 23 -4.76 -7.96 -10.81
C TYR A 23 -4.36 -7.09 -9.62
N PRO A 24 -4.06 -7.64 -8.42
CA PRO A 24 -3.57 -6.83 -7.32
C PRO A 24 -2.36 -6.01 -7.73
N ALA A 25 -2.39 -4.71 -7.46
CA ALA A 25 -1.27 -3.82 -7.79
C ALA A 25 -0.14 -3.88 -6.75
N SER A 26 -0.40 -4.47 -5.58
CA SER A 26 0.59 -4.73 -4.54
C SER A 26 0.72 -6.23 -4.26
N SER A 27 1.90 -6.66 -3.83
CA SER A 27 2.17 -8.05 -3.46
C SER A 27 3.06 -8.10 -2.22
N SER A 28 2.79 -9.06 -1.35
CA SER A 28 3.65 -9.40 -0.21
C SER A 28 4.46 -10.68 -0.44
N SER A 29 4.47 -11.21 -1.67
CA SER A 29 5.08 -12.52 -1.98
C SER A 29 6.61 -12.55 -1.81
N GLU A 30 7.26 -11.40 -1.85
CA GLU A 30 8.72 -11.27 -1.68
C GLU A 30 9.13 -11.15 -0.21
N ARG A 31 8.18 -10.94 0.72
CA ARG A 31 8.48 -10.87 2.15
C ARG A 31 8.80 -12.23 2.72
N VAL A 32 9.80 -12.27 3.61
CA VAL A 32 10.14 -13.49 4.35
C VAL A 32 8.94 -13.93 5.18
N SER A 33 8.57 -15.20 5.06
CA SER A 33 7.50 -15.80 5.84
C SER A 33 8.01 -16.96 6.69
N PHE A 34 7.50 -17.07 7.91
CA PHE A 34 7.88 -18.13 8.85
C PHE A 34 6.76 -19.15 9.04
N ASN A 35 7.15 -20.43 9.01
CA ASN A 35 6.27 -21.50 9.45
C ASN A 35 6.38 -21.70 10.97
N ARG A 36 5.27 -21.99 11.64
CA ARG A 36 5.29 -22.40 13.03
C ARG A 36 5.86 -23.82 13.13
N ILE A 37 6.90 -23.98 13.95
CA ILE A 37 7.57 -25.27 14.17
C ILE A 37 7.62 -25.62 15.65
N ASN A 38 7.63 -26.91 15.94
CA ASN A 38 7.90 -27.42 17.28
C ASN A 38 9.39 -27.28 17.58
N LYS A 39 9.72 -26.50 18.61
CA LYS A 39 11.12 -26.23 19.01
C LYS A 39 11.92 -27.48 19.38
N LYS A 40 11.23 -28.54 19.89
CA LYS A 40 11.88 -29.79 20.29
C LYS A 40 12.15 -30.74 19.14
N THR A 41 11.23 -30.82 18.17
CA THR A 41 11.30 -31.81 17.09
C THR A 41 11.66 -31.22 15.75
N GLY A 42 11.59 -29.87 15.58
CA GLY A 42 11.78 -29.18 14.29
C GLY A 42 10.61 -29.34 13.33
N ASN A 43 9.58 -30.08 13.67
CA ASN A 43 8.47 -30.37 12.78
C ASN A 43 7.51 -29.17 12.66
N ARG A 44 6.89 -29.02 11.49
CA ARG A 44 5.84 -28.02 11.26
C ARG A 44 4.62 -28.30 12.11
N LEU A 45 4.07 -27.27 12.75
CA LEU A 45 2.86 -27.36 13.54
C LEU A 45 1.60 -27.24 12.66
N LYS A 46 0.57 -28.01 13.01
CA LYS A 46 -0.81 -27.82 12.53
C LYS A 46 -1.62 -27.16 13.65
N GLN A 47 -2.60 -26.35 13.26
CA GLN A 47 -3.57 -25.79 14.21
C GLN A 47 -4.79 -26.68 14.29
N GLN A 48 -5.26 -26.94 15.50
CA GLN A 48 -6.54 -27.59 15.79
C GLN A 48 -7.41 -26.57 16.55
N LEU A 49 -8.70 -26.59 16.26
CA LEU A 49 -9.68 -25.83 17.01
C LEU A 49 -10.07 -26.68 18.22
N VAL A 50 -10.17 -26.04 19.36
CA VAL A 50 -10.60 -26.66 20.61
C VAL A 50 -11.77 -25.86 21.18
N ASP A 51 -12.75 -26.55 21.74
CA ASP A 51 -13.83 -25.93 22.47
C ASP A 51 -13.27 -25.21 23.71
N ALA A 52 -13.69 -23.98 23.92
CA ALA A 52 -13.13 -23.13 24.97
C ALA A 52 -13.53 -23.57 26.39
N GLU A 53 -14.63 -24.29 26.53
CA GLU A 53 -15.14 -24.74 27.84
C GLU A 53 -14.71 -26.17 28.14
N SER A 54 -14.89 -27.11 27.20
CA SER A 54 -14.55 -28.53 27.42
C SER A 54 -13.09 -28.84 27.16
N GLY A 55 -12.39 -28.04 26.34
CA GLY A 55 -11.02 -28.31 25.89
C GLY A 55 -10.91 -29.39 24.81
N ASP A 56 -12.03 -29.93 24.34
CA ASP A 56 -12.05 -30.95 23.31
C ASP A 56 -11.70 -30.41 21.93
N VAL A 57 -11.10 -31.27 21.11
CA VAL A 57 -10.80 -30.92 19.72
C VAL A 57 -12.08 -30.91 18.91
N VAL A 58 -12.35 -29.80 18.22
CA VAL A 58 -13.51 -29.64 17.32
C VAL A 58 -13.11 -29.98 15.90
N GLU A 59 -13.78 -30.95 15.31
CA GLU A 59 -13.56 -31.31 13.91
C GLU A 59 -14.09 -30.20 12.99
N ARG A 60 -13.52 -30.09 11.78
CA ARG A 60 -13.84 -29.02 10.85
C ARG A 60 -15.32 -28.96 10.45
N GLU A 61 -15.96 -30.09 10.47
CA GLU A 61 -17.39 -30.27 10.11
C GLU A 61 -18.33 -29.73 11.20
N ASP A 62 -17.87 -29.69 12.46
CA ASP A 62 -18.61 -29.21 13.62
C ASP A 62 -18.37 -27.71 13.91
N VAL A 63 -17.53 -27.04 13.10
CA VAL A 63 -17.27 -25.61 13.25
C VAL A 63 -18.38 -24.79 12.61
N GLY A 64 -19.22 -24.17 13.45
CA GLY A 64 -20.27 -23.24 13.03
C GLY A 64 -19.86 -21.77 13.10
N ARG A 65 -20.78 -20.88 12.73
CA ARG A 65 -20.66 -19.43 12.90
C ARG A 65 -21.69 -18.95 13.92
N GLY A 66 -21.23 -18.25 14.94
CA GLY A 66 -22.07 -17.63 15.96
C GLY A 66 -21.96 -16.10 15.90
N TYR A 67 -23.09 -15.42 15.92
CA TYR A 67 -23.17 -13.97 16.13
C TYR A 67 -23.43 -13.73 17.62
N GLU A 68 -22.57 -12.97 18.29
CA GLU A 68 -22.69 -12.67 19.73
C GLU A 68 -23.83 -11.69 19.97
N ILE A 69 -24.88 -12.14 20.67
CA ILE A 69 -26.07 -11.36 21.02
C ILE A 69 -26.05 -10.90 22.46
N GLY A 70 -25.23 -11.52 23.31
CA GLY A 70 -25.02 -11.22 24.70
C GLY A 70 -23.70 -11.79 25.18
N LYS A 71 -23.32 -11.51 26.43
CA LYS A 71 -22.06 -12.01 26.99
C LYS A 71 -22.03 -13.54 26.99
N ALA A 72 -21.18 -14.11 26.12
CA ALA A 72 -21.05 -15.56 25.89
C ALA A 72 -22.35 -16.24 25.39
N GLU A 73 -23.27 -15.49 24.79
CA GLU A 73 -24.48 -16.01 24.16
C GLU A 73 -24.39 -15.79 22.64
N TYR A 74 -24.47 -16.89 21.87
CA TYR A 74 -24.27 -16.87 20.43
C TYR A 74 -25.51 -17.35 19.69
N GLN A 75 -25.97 -16.55 18.74
CA GLN A 75 -26.92 -16.99 17.74
C GLN A 75 -26.20 -17.70 16.61
N MET A 76 -26.49 -18.99 16.43
CA MET A 76 -25.94 -19.77 15.31
C MET A 76 -26.43 -19.19 13.98
N VAL A 77 -25.52 -19.05 13.02
CA VAL A 77 -25.81 -18.61 11.65
C VAL A 77 -25.37 -19.72 10.70
N GLU A 78 -26.32 -20.28 10.00
CA GLU A 78 -26.06 -21.36 9.04
C GLU A 78 -25.51 -20.82 7.71
N ASP A 79 -24.66 -21.61 7.07
CA ASP A 79 -24.13 -21.26 5.74
C ASP A 79 -25.25 -21.08 4.70
N ALA A 80 -26.33 -21.86 4.81
CA ALA A 80 -27.50 -21.73 3.95
C ALA A 80 -28.25 -20.39 4.13
N GLU A 81 -28.22 -19.80 5.32
CA GLU A 81 -28.80 -18.47 5.58
C GLU A 81 -27.94 -17.39 4.95
N LEU A 82 -26.62 -17.49 5.08
CA LEU A 82 -25.67 -16.57 4.43
C LEU A 82 -25.72 -16.65 2.91
N GLU A 83 -25.95 -17.82 2.34
CA GLU A 83 -26.14 -17.96 0.90
C GLU A 83 -27.44 -17.28 0.40
N LYS A 84 -28.49 -17.20 1.21
CA LYS A 84 -29.73 -16.48 0.84
C LYS A 84 -29.57 -14.97 0.75
N ILE A 85 -28.69 -14.38 1.58
CA ILE A 85 -28.41 -12.95 1.57
C ILE A 85 -27.19 -12.58 0.72
N LYS A 86 -26.57 -13.57 0.10
CA LYS A 86 -25.44 -13.37 -0.79
C LYS A 86 -25.85 -12.52 -1.99
N ILE A 87 -25.15 -11.44 -2.19
CA ILE A 87 -25.28 -10.68 -3.43
C ILE A 87 -24.73 -11.53 -4.58
N GLU A 88 -25.62 -11.91 -5.48
CA GLU A 88 -25.21 -12.62 -6.69
C GLU A 88 -24.21 -11.73 -7.46
N SER A 89 -22.99 -12.26 -7.63
CA SER A 89 -22.02 -11.55 -8.44
C SER A 89 -22.44 -11.65 -9.91
N SER A 90 -22.89 -10.53 -10.46
CA SER A 90 -23.09 -10.42 -11.91
C SER A 90 -21.76 -10.52 -12.68
N HIS A 91 -20.63 -10.67 -11.97
CA HIS A 91 -19.29 -10.55 -12.54
C HIS A 91 -19.13 -9.30 -13.43
N THR A 92 -19.81 -8.22 -13.03
CA THR A 92 -19.80 -6.97 -13.79
C THR A 92 -19.49 -5.82 -12.84
N ILE A 93 -18.58 -4.96 -13.25
CA ILE A 93 -18.40 -3.63 -12.67
C ILE A 93 -19.26 -2.69 -13.52
N ASP A 94 -20.42 -2.30 -13.00
CA ASP A 94 -21.27 -1.29 -13.62
C ASP A 94 -20.82 0.09 -13.14
N ILE A 95 -20.56 0.99 -14.08
CA ILE A 95 -20.17 2.37 -13.75
C ILE A 95 -21.45 3.16 -13.46
N ASP A 96 -21.58 3.58 -12.21
CA ASP A 96 -22.74 4.32 -11.71
C ASP A 96 -22.60 5.84 -11.94
N SER A 97 -21.38 6.38 -11.75
CA SER A 97 -21.14 7.82 -11.79
C SER A 97 -19.69 8.18 -12.09
N PHE A 98 -19.48 9.45 -12.41
CA PHE A 98 -18.16 10.05 -12.61
C PHE A 98 -18.02 11.28 -11.73
N VAL A 99 -16.90 11.39 -11.02
CA VAL A 99 -16.59 12.50 -10.12
C VAL A 99 -15.15 12.98 -10.33
N PRO A 100 -14.83 14.24 -10.00
CA PRO A 100 -13.44 14.70 -9.93
C PRO A 100 -12.65 13.87 -8.91
N ARG A 101 -11.42 13.45 -9.27
CA ARG A 101 -10.57 12.67 -8.34
C ARG A 101 -10.37 13.38 -6.98
N ALA A 102 -10.31 14.71 -6.99
CA ALA A 102 -10.10 15.52 -5.79
C ALA A 102 -11.25 15.47 -4.78
N GLU A 103 -12.45 15.03 -5.19
CA GLU A 103 -13.60 14.85 -4.28
C GLU A 103 -13.51 13.53 -3.49
N ILE A 104 -12.67 12.58 -3.94
CA ILE A 104 -12.46 11.33 -3.21
C ILE A 104 -11.37 11.55 -2.17
N ASP A 105 -11.76 11.55 -0.91
CA ASP A 105 -10.84 11.62 0.22
C ASP A 105 -10.01 10.33 0.30
N ASP A 106 -8.69 10.47 0.46
CA ASP A 106 -7.75 9.34 0.48
C ASP A 106 -8.00 8.35 1.62
N ARG A 107 -8.70 8.75 2.69
CA ARG A 107 -9.12 7.87 3.79
C ARG A 107 -10.10 6.77 3.37
N TYR A 108 -10.79 6.97 2.25
CA TYR A 108 -11.70 5.96 1.71
C TYR A 108 -10.97 4.90 0.86
N MET A 109 -9.71 5.12 0.47
CA MET A 109 -8.98 4.19 -0.37
C MET A 109 -8.54 2.95 0.41
N ASP A 110 -8.82 1.76 -0.17
CA ASP A 110 -8.44 0.46 0.40
C ASP A 110 -7.41 -0.22 -0.52
N SER A 111 -7.82 -1.09 -1.42
CA SER A 111 -6.91 -1.95 -2.17
C SER A 111 -6.85 -1.59 -3.66
N PRO A 112 -5.64 -1.37 -4.23
CA PRO A 112 -5.47 -1.06 -5.64
C PRO A 112 -5.35 -2.32 -6.50
N TYR A 113 -5.94 -2.26 -7.71
CA TYR A 113 -5.90 -3.32 -8.73
C TYR A 113 -5.58 -2.74 -10.11
N TYR A 114 -4.69 -3.37 -10.85
CA TYR A 114 -4.57 -3.12 -12.28
C TYR A 114 -5.72 -3.80 -13.01
N ILE A 115 -6.33 -3.11 -13.95
CA ILE A 115 -7.45 -3.60 -14.75
C ILE A 115 -7.04 -3.59 -16.22
N ALA A 116 -7.20 -4.74 -16.87
CA ALA A 116 -6.88 -4.90 -18.28
C ALA A 116 -7.99 -5.70 -19.00
N PRO A 117 -8.20 -5.46 -20.30
CA PRO A 117 -9.11 -6.28 -21.11
C PRO A 117 -8.54 -7.70 -21.26
N THR A 118 -9.44 -8.70 -21.29
CA THR A 118 -9.02 -10.11 -21.39
C THR A 118 -9.00 -10.66 -22.81
N ASP A 119 -9.64 -9.98 -23.75
CA ASP A 119 -9.68 -10.37 -25.16
C ASP A 119 -9.49 -9.20 -26.12
N LYS A 120 -9.25 -9.53 -27.39
CA LYS A 120 -9.03 -8.51 -28.42
C LYS A 120 -10.31 -7.74 -28.82
N VAL A 121 -11.47 -8.37 -28.70
CA VAL A 121 -12.76 -7.76 -29.09
C VAL A 121 -13.13 -6.65 -28.10
N GLY A 122 -12.88 -6.89 -26.78
CA GLY A 122 -13.14 -5.91 -25.74
C GLY A 122 -12.14 -4.75 -25.68
N GLN A 123 -10.99 -4.84 -26.36
CA GLN A 123 -9.93 -3.82 -26.28
C GLN A 123 -10.38 -2.44 -26.77
N GLU A 124 -11.18 -2.38 -27.82
CA GLU A 124 -11.67 -1.11 -28.35
C GLU A 124 -12.63 -0.42 -27.38
N ALA A 125 -13.62 -1.16 -26.87
CA ALA A 125 -14.56 -0.65 -25.88
C ALA A 125 -13.84 -0.21 -24.58
N PHE A 126 -12.87 -1.02 -24.13
CA PHE A 126 -12.03 -0.68 -22.98
C PHE A 126 -11.24 0.61 -23.21
N ALA A 127 -10.61 0.77 -24.37
CA ALA A 127 -9.84 1.96 -24.71
C ALA A 127 -10.73 3.22 -24.74
N VAL A 128 -11.93 3.13 -25.31
CA VAL A 128 -12.90 4.23 -25.32
C VAL A 128 -13.25 4.67 -23.90
N ILE A 129 -13.55 3.73 -23.00
CA ILE A 129 -13.87 4.04 -21.59
C ILE A 129 -12.66 4.70 -20.91
N ARG A 130 -11.48 4.08 -21.01
CA ARG A 130 -10.23 4.58 -20.40
C ARG A 130 -9.90 6.01 -20.87
N ASP A 131 -9.90 6.22 -22.20
CA ASP A 131 -9.46 7.49 -22.78
C ASP A 131 -10.47 8.59 -22.52
N THR A 132 -11.77 8.26 -22.43
CA THR A 132 -12.81 9.22 -22.03
C THR A 132 -12.63 9.66 -20.58
N ILE A 133 -12.38 8.73 -19.65
CA ILE A 133 -12.07 9.03 -18.24
C ILE A 133 -10.86 9.96 -18.16
N ARG A 134 -9.80 9.64 -18.91
CA ARG A 134 -8.56 10.46 -18.96
C ARG A 134 -8.82 11.87 -19.50
N ALA A 135 -9.51 11.98 -20.62
CA ALA A 135 -9.78 13.26 -21.28
C ALA A 135 -10.64 14.18 -20.41
N LYS A 136 -11.58 13.62 -19.65
CA LYS A 136 -12.44 14.37 -18.73
C LYS A 136 -11.77 14.68 -17.40
N LYS A 137 -10.60 14.10 -17.10
CA LYS A 137 -9.91 14.23 -15.81
C LYS A 137 -10.80 13.87 -14.61
N MET A 138 -11.65 12.87 -14.79
CA MET A 138 -12.56 12.34 -13.78
C MET A 138 -12.14 10.92 -13.40
N VAL A 139 -12.75 10.39 -12.37
CA VAL A 139 -12.74 8.98 -12.01
C VAL A 139 -14.14 8.42 -12.09
N ALA A 140 -14.27 7.15 -12.48
CA ALA A 140 -15.54 6.47 -12.48
C ALA A 140 -15.75 5.75 -11.15
N LEU A 141 -16.96 5.77 -10.63
CA LEU A 141 -17.39 4.98 -9.48
C LEU A 141 -18.30 3.87 -9.93
N GLY A 142 -18.10 2.70 -9.40
CA GLY A 142 -18.94 1.53 -9.67
C GLY A 142 -18.92 0.57 -8.48
N ARG A 143 -19.56 -0.60 -8.67
CA ARG A 143 -19.61 -1.66 -7.67
C ARG A 143 -19.04 -2.95 -8.21
N VAL A 144 -18.36 -3.68 -7.33
CA VAL A 144 -17.77 -4.96 -7.65
C VAL A 144 -18.00 -5.94 -6.51
N VAL A 145 -18.34 -7.17 -6.82
CA VAL A 145 -18.41 -8.25 -5.82
C VAL A 145 -17.10 -9.02 -5.83
N ILE A 146 -16.34 -8.85 -4.74
CA ILE A 146 -15.07 -9.54 -4.50
C ILE A 146 -15.19 -10.35 -3.22
N SER A 147 -14.83 -11.62 -3.28
CA SER A 147 -14.90 -12.54 -2.12
C SER A 147 -16.27 -12.56 -1.43
N ARG A 148 -17.34 -12.62 -2.23
CA ARG A 148 -18.75 -12.65 -1.78
C ARG A 148 -19.26 -11.35 -1.13
N ARG A 149 -18.49 -10.27 -1.18
CA ARG A 149 -18.86 -8.97 -0.62
C ARG A 149 -18.85 -7.91 -1.73
N GLU A 150 -19.93 -7.13 -1.81
CA GLU A 150 -19.96 -5.94 -2.65
C GLU A 150 -19.02 -4.88 -2.08
N ARG A 151 -18.32 -4.19 -2.97
CA ARG A 151 -17.43 -3.05 -2.65
C ARG A 151 -17.61 -1.97 -3.68
N VAL A 152 -17.53 -0.74 -3.24
CA VAL A 152 -17.39 0.40 -4.17
C VAL A 152 -15.98 0.36 -4.75
N ILE A 153 -15.86 0.59 -6.04
CA ILE A 153 -14.58 0.68 -6.74
C ILE A 153 -14.49 1.99 -7.52
N MET A 154 -13.40 2.70 -7.31
CA MET A 154 -13.00 3.86 -8.11
C MET A 154 -12.12 3.38 -9.25
N LEU A 155 -12.39 3.84 -10.46
CA LEU A 155 -11.63 3.52 -11.67
C LEU A 155 -11.02 4.80 -12.23
N GLU A 156 -9.72 4.79 -12.42
CA GLU A 156 -8.98 5.88 -13.05
C GLU A 156 -8.10 5.40 -14.20
N ALA A 157 -7.88 6.24 -15.19
CA ALA A 157 -7.02 5.90 -16.32
C ALA A 157 -5.55 5.90 -15.87
N PHE A 158 -4.90 4.77 -16.01
CA PHE A 158 -3.51 4.57 -15.62
C PHE A 158 -2.73 3.91 -16.77
N GLU A 159 -1.70 4.59 -17.28
CA GLU A 159 -0.94 4.12 -18.44
C GLU A 159 -1.84 3.63 -19.59
N ASN A 160 -1.66 2.40 -20.03
CA ASN A 160 -2.47 1.75 -21.07
C ASN A 160 -3.68 0.98 -20.53
N GLY A 161 -3.88 0.99 -19.19
CA GLY A 161 -4.95 0.29 -18.48
C GLY A 161 -5.82 1.22 -17.66
N LEU A 162 -6.50 0.61 -16.69
CA LEU A 162 -7.16 1.32 -15.59
C LEU A 162 -6.57 0.88 -14.26
N LEU A 163 -6.50 1.79 -13.31
CA LEU A 163 -6.29 1.49 -11.91
C LEU A 163 -7.66 1.51 -11.22
N GLY A 164 -8.03 0.38 -10.64
CA GLY A 164 -9.24 0.26 -9.81
C GLY A 164 -8.85 0.23 -8.36
N THR A 165 -9.38 1.14 -7.55
CA THR A 165 -9.14 1.13 -6.10
C THR A 165 -10.46 0.89 -5.39
N THR A 166 -10.53 -0.17 -4.56
CA THR A 166 -11.70 -0.38 -3.71
C THR A 166 -11.79 0.71 -2.65
N LEU A 167 -13.01 1.08 -2.31
CA LEU A 167 -13.26 2.13 -1.33
C LEU A 167 -13.95 1.56 -0.09
N HIS A 168 -13.60 2.11 1.07
CA HIS A 168 -14.31 1.89 2.31
C HIS A 168 -15.71 2.50 2.26
N TYR A 169 -16.67 1.89 2.95
CA TYR A 169 -17.95 2.50 3.20
C TYR A 169 -17.84 3.61 4.26
N ALA A 170 -18.79 4.53 4.28
CA ALA A 170 -18.77 5.66 5.20
C ALA A 170 -18.68 5.25 6.69
N TYR A 171 -19.29 4.12 7.07
CA TYR A 171 -19.24 3.59 8.44
C TYR A 171 -17.88 2.98 8.82
N GLU A 172 -17.01 2.69 7.85
CA GLU A 172 -15.67 2.15 8.07
C GLU A 172 -14.65 3.27 8.32
N VAL A 173 -14.95 4.51 7.88
CA VAL A 173 -14.06 5.68 8.02
C VAL A 173 -14.38 6.43 9.31
N ARG A 174 -13.39 6.53 10.18
CA ARG A 174 -13.55 7.23 11.47
C ARG A 174 -13.66 8.73 11.29
N ASP A 175 -14.52 9.37 12.09
CA ASP A 175 -14.57 10.83 12.18
C ASP A 175 -13.24 11.37 12.76
N ALA A 176 -12.70 12.41 12.14
CA ALA A 176 -11.47 13.06 12.57
C ALA A 176 -11.66 13.97 13.79
N LYS A 177 -12.89 14.47 14.01
CA LYS A 177 -13.18 15.45 15.05
C LYS A 177 -12.70 15.03 16.44
N PRO A 178 -13.01 13.81 16.96
CA PRO A 178 -12.57 13.40 18.30
C PRO A 178 -11.05 13.38 18.48
N TYR A 179 -10.28 13.35 17.39
CA TYR A 179 -8.82 13.30 17.43
C TYR A 179 -8.16 14.69 17.38
N PHE A 180 -8.85 15.68 16.82
CA PHE A 180 -8.24 16.99 16.54
C PHE A 180 -8.87 18.16 17.30
N GLU A 181 -10.06 17.98 17.91
CA GLU A 181 -10.76 19.08 18.58
C GLU A 181 -10.02 19.64 19.80
N GLU A 182 -9.13 18.84 20.42
CA GLU A 182 -8.32 19.27 21.55
C GLU A 182 -7.00 19.96 21.13
N ILE A 183 -6.68 19.99 19.81
CA ILE A 183 -5.47 20.63 19.31
C ILE A 183 -5.71 22.15 19.22
N PRO A 184 -5.04 22.96 20.05
CA PRO A 184 -5.28 24.40 20.06
C PRO A 184 -4.68 25.07 18.82
N GLU A 185 -5.36 26.08 18.30
CA GLU A 185 -4.80 26.97 17.29
C GLU A 185 -3.74 27.90 17.92
N LEU A 186 -2.47 27.68 17.58
CA LEU A 186 -1.37 28.46 18.11
C LEU A 186 -0.95 29.56 17.13
N LYS A 187 -0.78 30.79 17.62
CA LYS A 187 -0.15 31.88 16.85
C LYS A 187 1.37 31.71 16.91
N LEU A 188 1.96 31.18 15.85
CA LEU A 188 3.40 30.97 15.77
C LEU A 188 4.13 32.26 15.34
N PRO A 189 5.32 32.54 15.90
CA PRO A 189 6.19 33.61 15.41
C PRO A 189 6.58 33.38 13.94
N LYS A 190 6.56 34.45 13.13
CA LYS A 190 6.93 34.36 11.70
C LYS A 190 8.31 33.76 11.47
N GLU A 191 9.30 34.16 12.29
CA GLU A 191 10.67 33.65 12.20
C GLU A 191 10.70 32.10 12.33
N MET A 192 9.89 31.54 13.21
CA MET A 192 9.82 30.08 13.40
C MET A 192 9.28 29.36 12.18
N THR A 193 8.21 29.89 11.57
CA THR A 193 7.63 29.33 10.34
C THR A 193 8.56 29.50 9.14
N GLU A 194 9.29 30.61 9.02
CA GLU A 194 10.26 30.84 7.98
C GLU A 194 11.46 29.87 8.09
N LEU A 195 11.99 29.66 9.29
CA LEU A 195 13.04 28.66 9.50
C LEU A 195 12.59 27.25 9.16
N ALA A 196 11.37 26.88 9.54
CA ALA A 196 10.79 25.58 9.20
C ALA A 196 10.57 25.45 7.68
N ALA A 197 10.08 26.49 7.01
CA ALA A 197 9.91 26.51 5.56
C ALA A 197 11.27 26.31 4.83
N HIS A 198 12.33 26.97 5.30
CA HIS A 198 13.67 26.79 4.74
C HIS A 198 14.15 25.32 4.85
N ILE A 199 13.85 24.64 5.98
CA ILE A 199 14.20 23.22 6.13
C ILE A 199 13.40 22.36 5.14
N VAL A 200 12.09 22.64 4.98
CA VAL A 200 11.24 21.94 4.01
C VAL A 200 11.80 22.12 2.59
N ASP A 201 12.12 23.34 2.20
CA ASP A 201 12.67 23.63 0.86
C ASP A 201 14.01 22.93 0.63
N SER A 202 14.89 22.87 1.65
CA SER A 202 16.18 22.19 1.54
C SER A 202 16.07 20.68 1.36
N LYS A 203 14.95 20.10 1.84
CA LYS A 203 14.64 18.66 1.75
C LYS A 203 13.61 18.32 0.67
N ALA A 204 13.11 19.32 -0.04
CA ALA A 204 12.18 19.10 -1.14
C ALA A 204 12.82 18.23 -2.23
N GLY A 205 12.08 17.25 -2.73
CA GLY A 205 12.57 16.34 -3.75
C GLY A 205 11.42 15.60 -4.43
N HIS A 206 11.77 14.74 -5.36
CA HIS A 206 10.80 13.85 -6.01
C HIS A 206 10.63 12.57 -5.19
N PHE A 207 9.40 12.03 -5.21
CA PHE A 207 9.14 10.73 -4.61
C PHE A 207 9.75 9.63 -5.48
N GLU A 208 10.78 8.97 -4.94
CA GLU A 208 11.46 7.84 -5.58
C GLU A 208 11.31 6.62 -4.67
N PRO A 209 10.34 5.74 -4.93
CA PRO A 209 10.07 4.56 -4.07
C PRO A 209 11.30 3.70 -3.81
N ALA A 210 12.21 3.57 -4.80
CA ALA A 210 13.42 2.78 -4.67
C ALA A 210 14.43 3.30 -3.63
N LYS A 211 14.28 4.54 -3.15
CA LYS A 211 15.12 5.10 -2.08
C LYS A 211 14.67 4.69 -0.68
N PHE A 212 13.46 4.15 -0.57
CA PHE A 212 12.91 3.69 0.72
C PHE A 212 13.17 2.20 0.85
N GLU A 213 14.27 1.85 1.53
CA GLU A 213 14.63 0.47 1.77
C GLU A 213 13.88 -0.08 2.98
N ASP A 214 13.41 -1.34 2.89
CA ASP A 214 12.89 -2.07 4.03
C ASP A 214 14.07 -2.62 4.85
N HIS A 215 14.55 -1.81 5.80
CA HIS A 215 15.69 -2.18 6.64
C HIS A 215 15.42 -3.42 7.49
N TYR A 216 14.17 -3.64 7.90
CA TYR A 216 13.81 -4.84 8.65
C TYR A 216 13.93 -6.10 7.80
N GLU A 217 13.37 -6.08 6.58
CA GLU A 217 13.43 -7.21 5.66
C GLU A 217 14.88 -7.52 5.24
N ASN A 218 15.67 -6.47 4.96
CA ASN A 218 17.10 -6.62 4.66
C ASN A 218 17.86 -7.27 5.82
N ALA A 219 17.67 -6.79 7.05
CA ALA A 219 18.29 -7.36 8.24
C ALA A 219 17.84 -8.80 8.50
N LEU A 220 16.56 -9.11 8.23
CA LEU A 220 15.99 -10.45 8.38
C LEU A 220 16.64 -11.43 7.40
N VAL A 221 16.77 -11.04 6.13
CA VAL A 221 17.42 -11.84 5.09
C VAL A 221 18.89 -12.09 5.45
N GLU A 222 19.62 -11.06 5.91
CA GLU A 222 21.02 -11.21 6.34
C GLU A 222 21.15 -12.15 7.55
N MET A 223 20.27 -12.01 8.55
CA MET A 223 20.22 -12.90 9.70
C MET A 223 20.00 -14.36 9.28
N LEU A 224 19.07 -14.61 8.37
CA LEU A 224 18.80 -15.96 7.88
C LEU A 224 20.01 -16.55 7.11
N ARG A 225 20.66 -15.74 6.29
CA ARG A 225 21.91 -16.14 5.58
C ARG A 225 23.04 -16.45 6.57
N ALA A 226 23.21 -15.63 7.59
CA ALA A 226 24.21 -15.87 8.64
C ALA A 226 23.95 -17.18 9.40
N LYS A 227 22.68 -17.43 9.78
CA LYS A 227 22.29 -18.71 10.43
C LYS A 227 22.50 -19.92 9.53
N GLN A 228 22.16 -19.85 8.25
CA GLN A 228 22.42 -20.92 7.29
C GLN A 228 23.93 -21.21 7.14
N ALA A 229 24.76 -20.18 7.24
CA ALA A 229 26.21 -20.29 7.16
C ALA A 229 26.87 -20.62 8.52
N GLY A 230 26.11 -20.88 9.59
CA GLY A 230 26.63 -21.16 10.94
C GLY A 230 27.36 -19.98 11.60
N ARG A 231 27.12 -18.74 11.13
CA ARG A 231 27.74 -17.52 11.67
C ARG A 231 26.84 -16.90 12.75
N ALA A 232 27.48 -16.25 13.73
CA ALA A 232 26.75 -15.48 14.76
C ALA A 232 26.00 -14.30 14.13
N VAL A 233 24.77 -14.10 14.57
CA VAL A 233 23.96 -12.95 14.17
C VAL A 233 24.48 -11.72 14.89
N GLN A 234 24.85 -10.66 14.15
CA GLN A 234 25.21 -9.37 14.75
C GLN A 234 23.95 -8.65 15.22
N GLU A 235 23.96 -8.18 16.45
CA GLU A 235 22.90 -7.31 16.93
C GLU A 235 22.96 -5.96 16.19
N PRO A 236 21.81 -5.40 15.78
CA PRO A 236 21.78 -4.05 15.22
C PRO A 236 22.34 -3.07 16.24
N LYS A 237 23.23 -2.17 15.81
CA LYS A 237 23.67 -1.07 16.64
C LYS A 237 22.44 -0.22 16.99
N GLU A 238 22.17 -0.06 18.29
CA GLU A 238 21.15 0.90 18.76
C GLU A 238 21.49 2.29 18.22
N GLU A 239 20.61 2.82 17.37
CA GLU A 239 20.67 4.23 17.01
C GLU A 239 20.33 5.06 18.25
N ALA A 240 21.22 6.03 18.56
CA ALA A 240 21.03 6.91 19.70
C ALA A 240 19.66 7.61 19.61
N THR A 241 18.86 7.46 20.66
CA THR A 241 17.57 8.16 20.79
C THR A 241 17.77 9.66 20.58
N PRO A 242 16.99 10.33 19.71
CA PRO A 242 17.15 11.76 19.50
C PRO A 242 17.00 12.52 20.82
N ALA A 243 17.94 13.42 21.09
CA ALA A 243 17.93 14.24 22.29
C ALA A 243 16.61 15.04 22.38
N ARG A 244 16.02 15.07 23.58
CA ARG A 244 14.80 15.83 23.84
C ARG A 244 15.05 17.32 23.52
N VAL A 245 14.36 17.84 22.54
CA VAL A 245 14.45 19.24 22.13
C VAL A 245 13.92 20.11 23.28
N VAL A 246 14.83 20.88 23.90
CA VAL A 246 14.49 21.79 25.01
C VAL A 246 14.06 23.17 24.46
N ASN A 247 14.61 23.59 23.32
CA ASN A 247 14.27 24.84 22.64
C ASN A 247 14.08 24.60 21.15
N LEU A 248 12.85 24.82 20.65
CA LEU A 248 12.49 24.58 19.27
C LEU A 248 13.26 25.49 18.31
N MET A 249 13.47 26.77 18.67
CA MET A 249 14.22 27.73 17.84
C MET A 249 15.68 27.33 17.65
N ASP A 250 16.33 26.88 18.70
CA ASP A 250 17.72 26.43 18.64
C ASP A 250 17.85 25.15 17.81
N ALA A 251 16.89 24.24 17.94
CA ALA A 251 16.83 23.02 17.12
C ALA A 251 16.64 23.31 15.62
N LEU A 252 15.76 24.26 15.26
CA LEU A 252 15.54 24.67 13.88
C LEU A 252 16.81 25.33 13.30
N ARG A 253 17.46 26.22 14.03
CA ARG A 253 18.73 26.85 13.62
C ARG A 253 19.86 25.84 13.45
N ALA A 254 19.98 24.88 14.37
CA ALA A 254 20.96 23.81 14.29
C ALA A 254 20.77 22.90 13.07
N SER A 255 19.52 22.58 12.73
CA SER A 255 19.18 21.77 11.55
C SER A 255 19.64 22.45 10.24
N ILE A 256 19.43 23.76 10.09
CA ILE A 256 19.89 24.52 8.93
C ILE A 256 21.42 24.53 8.84
N GLY A 257 22.11 24.69 9.97
CA GLY A 257 23.59 24.65 10.04
C GLY A 257 24.19 23.28 9.73
N ALA A 258 23.49 22.19 10.04
CA ALA A 258 23.93 20.83 9.77
C ALA A 258 23.78 20.47 8.27
N ASP A 259 22.71 20.92 7.61
CA ASP A 259 22.47 20.67 6.19
C ASP A 259 23.45 21.47 5.30
N SER A 260 23.90 22.65 5.72
CA SER A 260 24.92 23.44 5.00
C SER A 260 26.30 22.76 4.95
N LYS A 261 26.63 21.92 5.92
CA LYS A 261 27.90 21.15 5.98
C LYS A 261 27.89 19.86 5.15
N LYS A 262 26.72 19.38 4.72
CA LYS A 262 26.57 18.13 3.94
C LYS A 262 26.59 18.31 2.43
N LYS A 263 26.71 19.54 1.89
CA LYS A 263 26.89 19.74 0.45
C LYS A 263 28.27 19.21 0.02
N PRO A 264 28.37 18.18 -0.86
CA PRO A 264 29.66 17.75 -1.37
C PRO A 264 30.26 18.87 -2.21
N ALA A 265 31.55 19.19 -1.95
CA ALA A 265 32.32 20.09 -2.76
C ALA A 265 32.33 19.61 -4.22
N ALA A 266 31.83 20.45 -5.13
CA ALA A 266 31.87 20.19 -6.56
C ALA A 266 33.31 19.93 -6.97
N ALA A 267 33.63 18.71 -7.44
CA ALA A 267 34.91 18.34 -7.98
C ALA A 267 35.16 19.16 -9.25
N SER A 268 36.03 20.20 -9.14
CA SER A 268 36.53 20.93 -10.30
C SER A 268 37.46 20.04 -11.10
N THR A 269 36.96 19.45 -12.16
CA THR A 269 37.78 18.72 -13.14
C THR A 269 38.63 19.71 -13.91
N LYS A 270 39.88 19.93 -13.48
CA LYS A 270 40.89 20.60 -14.29
C LYS A 270 41.23 19.69 -15.47
N VAL A 271 40.72 20.05 -16.62
CA VAL A 271 41.18 19.49 -17.91
C VAL A 271 42.64 19.98 -18.15
N ARG A 272 43.57 19.05 -18.04
CA ARG A 272 44.98 19.28 -18.36
C ARG A 272 45.17 19.06 -19.86
N ALA A 273 45.27 20.13 -20.64
CA ALA A 273 45.64 20.06 -22.04
C ALA A 273 47.10 19.63 -22.14
N SER A 274 47.36 18.45 -22.69
CA SER A 274 48.73 18.02 -23.08
C SER A 274 49.01 18.43 -24.52
N ALA A 275 49.88 19.43 -24.67
CA ALA A 275 50.44 19.81 -25.96
C ALA A 275 51.39 18.71 -26.48
N GLY A 276 51.00 18.02 -27.54
CA GLY A 276 51.84 17.07 -28.25
C GLY A 276 52.88 17.80 -29.13
N LYS A 277 54.13 17.66 -28.81
CA LYS A 277 55.24 18.07 -29.66
C LYS A 277 55.51 16.98 -30.73
N ARG A 278 55.24 17.28 -31.99
CA ARG A 278 55.76 16.54 -33.15
C ARG A 278 57.25 16.80 -33.25
N LYS A 279 58.05 15.75 -33.30
CA LYS A 279 59.44 15.76 -33.86
C LYS A 279 59.41 14.99 -35.14
N THR A 280 59.69 15.71 -36.22
CA THR A 280 60.17 15.17 -37.51
C THR A 280 61.65 14.87 -37.41
N GLY A 281 62.12 13.82 -38.03
CA GLY A 281 63.50 13.56 -38.20
C GLY A 281 63.85 12.15 -38.74
N ARG A 282 63.88 12.05 -40.04
CA ARG A 282 64.76 11.20 -40.91
C ARG A 282 64.43 9.71 -41.04
#